data_d515ef4be2dd057c26df4d3f1e2f1042
#
_entry.id   d515ef4be2dd057c26df4d3f1e2f1042
#
_cell.length_a   1.000
_cell.length_b   1.000
_cell.length_c   1.000
_cell.angle_alpha   90.00
_cell.angle_beta   90.00
_cell.angle_gamma   90.00
#
_symmetry.space_group_name_H-M   'P 1'
#
loop_
_entity.id
_entity.type
_entity.pdbx_description
1 polymer ?
#
loop_
_entity_poly.entity_id
_entity_poly.type
_entity_poly.pdbx_seq_one_letter_code
_entity_poly.pdbx_strand_id
1 'polypeptide(L)'
;MVAELMRARGERNIPRDTAKLAERAFHTTSDFPLLLSAAANKMLLAAYQPAQPSYRQIFLRRDFRDFKPHRHLRVGDFPNLVQLSENGEIQAGTMSESQELVSLSTFARRIRVTRQMLVNDDLGAFTDFAAMIGRRVADFENATAYALLNTASGSGPTLATGSAAVFGTAATRANQASAGTALDLSNLATGRAGVMKQKTLDGLPIAIGSSMRLLVGPNLELAARQLTFSVGATQISNVNVYAGFVQPVVEPLIPSNRWYLFADPTAAPVYVYGYLNGAEGPQVTTGPVSGVDGVEVSVIFDFGVGAIDFRGGWYNPGL
;
A
#
# COMPACT_ATOMS: atom_id res chain seq x y z
N MET A 1 -11.22 -18.39 29.18
CA MET A 1 -10.41 -18.95 28.12
C MET A 1 -9.69 -20.24 28.53
N VAL A 2 -8.71 -20.23 29.47
CA VAL A 2 -8.00 -21.46 29.91
C VAL A 2 -8.96 -22.52 30.51
N ALA A 3 -9.92 -22.10 31.35
CA ALA A 3 -10.95 -22.97 31.92
C ALA A 3 -11.92 -23.58 30.88
N GLU A 4 -12.21 -22.86 29.81
CA GLU A 4 -13.05 -23.35 28.70
C GLU A 4 -12.32 -24.38 27.85
N LEU A 5 -11.03 -24.22 27.66
CA LEU A 5 -10.18 -25.20 26.99
C LEU A 5 -10.08 -26.52 27.76
N MET A 6 -9.92 -26.47 29.08
CA MET A 6 -9.92 -27.64 29.93
C MET A 6 -11.27 -28.36 29.89
N ARG A 7 -12.39 -27.62 29.83
CA ARG A 7 -13.73 -28.20 29.64
C ARG A 7 -13.87 -28.88 28.27
N ALA A 8 -13.35 -28.26 27.20
CA ALA A 8 -13.37 -28.85 25.86
C ALA A 8 -12.53 -30.15 25.76
N ARG A 9 -11.53 -30.33 26.62
CA ARG A 9 -10.74 -31.56 26.76
C ARG A 9 -11.40 -32.64 27.66
N GLY A 10 -12.56 -32.37 28.23
CA GLY A 10 -13.29 -33.30 29.07
C GLY A 10 -12.80 -33.34 30.53
N GLU A 11 -11.98 -32.39 30.96
CA GLU A 11 -11.54 -32.30 32.36
C GLU A 11 -12.68 -31.82 33.26
N ARG A 12 -13.11 -32.68 34.18
CA ARG A 12 -14.24 -32.41 35.09
C ARG A 12 -13.85 -31.60 36.35
N ASN A 13 -12.55 -31.52 36.68
CA ASN A 13 -12.08 -30.89 37.92
C ASN A 13 -11.16 -29.71 37.62
N ILE A 14 -11.77 -28.58 37.25
CA ILE A 14 -11.05 -27.36 36.89
C ILE A 14 -10.79 -26.56 38.17
N PRO A 15 -9.53 -26.24 38.51
CA PRO A 15 -9.23 -25.43 39.66
C PRO A 15 -9.81 -24.01 39.49
N ARG A 16 -10.34 -23.46 40.55
CA ARG A 16 -10.82 -22.04 40.57
C ARG A 16 -9.70 -21.03 40.78
N ASP A 17 -8.50 -21.51 41.13
CA ASP A 17 -7.32 -20.70 41.37
C ASP A 17 -6.57 -20.50 40.05
N THR A 18 -6.36 -19.24 39.65
CA THR A 18 -5.70 -18.86 38.40
C THR A 18 -4.26 -19.34 38.32
N ALA A 19 -3.55 -19.41 39.45
CA ALA A 19 -2.18 -19.93 39.52
C ALA A 19 -2.11 -21.44 39.22
N LYS A 20 -3.04 -22.23 39.81
CA LYS A 20 -3.14 -23.68 39.55
C LYS A 20 -3.68 -24.00 38.16
N LEU A 21 -4.50 -23.10 37.57
CA LEU A 21 -4.95 -23.20 36.19
C LEU A 21 -3.78 -23.00 35.24
N ALA A 22 -2.92 -22.02 35.53
CA ALA A 22 -1.72 -21.75 34.75
C ALA A 22 -0.73 -22.92 34.83
N GLU A 23 -0.50 -23.42 36.05
CA GLU A 23 0.43 -24.54 36.28
C GLU A 23 0.00 -25.84 35.56
N ARG A 24 -1.30 -26.18 35.55
CA ARG A 24 -1.81 -27.32 34.79
C ARG A 24 -1.80 -27.11 33.26
N ALA A 25 -2.02 -25.88 32.81
CA ALA A 25 -1.92 -25.54 31.38
C ALA A 25 -0.48 -25.63 30.86
N PHE A 26 0.51 -25.37 31.73
CA PHE A 26 1.93 -25.47 31.39
C PHE A 26 2.47 -26.93 31.34
N HIS A 27 1.71 -27.93 31.84
CA HIS A 27 2.14 -29.32 31.75
C HIS A 27 1.99 -29.94 30.34
N THR A 28 1.33 -29.26 29.42
CA THR A 28 1.25 -29.68 28.00
C THR A 28 1.95 -28.63 27.13
N THR A 29 3.25 -28.77 26.98
CA THR A 29 4.14 -27.83 26.27
C THR A 29 3.86 -27.70 24.77
N SER A 30 3.07 -28.57 24.15
CA SER A 30 2.80 -28.57 22.72
C SER A 30 1.56 -27.79 22.27
N ASP A 31 0.53 -27.65 23.13
CA ASP A 31 -0.76 -27.09 22.74
C ASP A 31 -0.89 -25.58 23.06
N PHE A 32 -0.18 -25.13 24.10
CA PHE A 32 -0.22 -23.71 24.49
C PHE A 32 0.37 -22.75 23.46
N PRO A 33 1.51 -23.06 22.81
CA PRO A 33 2.05 -22.23 21.74
C PRO A 33 1.10 -22.07 20.56
N LEU A 34 0.40 -23.15 20.17
CA LEU A 34 -0.56 -23.12 19.04
C LEU A 34 -1.79 -22.26 19.35
N LEU A 35 -2.30 -22.36 20.58
CA LEU A 35 -3.43 -21.54 21.01
C LEU A 35 -3.08 -20.07 21.14
N LEU A 36 -1.91 -19.77 21.74
CA LEU A 36 -1.38 -18.42 21.86
C LEU A 36 -1.15 -17.81 20.48
N SER A 37 -0.59 -18.56 19.56
CA SER A 37 -0.39 -18.18 18.16
C SER A 37 -1.71 -17.87 17.46
N ALA A 38 -2.74 -18.72 17.61
CA ALA A 38 -4.05 -18.48 16.99
C ALA A 38 -4.77 -17.25 17.58
N ALA A 39 -4.68 -17.05 18.89
CA ALA A 39 -5.25 -15.87 19.55
C ALA A 39 -4.49 -14.60 19.16
N ALA A 40 -3.16 -14.64 19.16
CA ALA A 40 -2.31 -13.53 18.75
C ALA A 40 -2.57 -13.14 17.29
N ASN A 41 -2.70 -14.10 16.38
CA ASN A 41 -3.01 -13.83 14.97
C ASN A 41 -4.38 -13.14 14.78
N LYS A 42 -5.42 -13.55 15.52
CA LYS A 42 -6.74 -12.90 15.47
C LYS A 42 -6.68 -11.46 15.99
N MET A 43 -6.01 -11.24 17.12
CA MET A 43 -5.85 -9.90 17.71
C MET A 43 -5.00 -9.00 16.83
N LEU A 44 -3.96 -9.53 16.23
CA LEU A 44 -3.08 -8.84 15.31
C LEU A 44 -3.82 -8.41 14.05
N LEU A 45 -4.60 -9.30 13.45
CA LEU A 45 -5.43 -9.00 12.28
C LEU A 45 -6.49 -7.93 12.62
N ALA A 46 -7.12 -8.02 13.78
CA ALA A 46 -8.09 -7.02 14.23
C ALA A 46 -7.44 -5.63 14.47
N ALA A 47 -6.21 -5.58 14.95
CA ALA A 47 -5.47 -4.34 15.14
C ALA A 47 -4.89 -3.75 13.83
N TYR A 48 -4.60 -4.61 12.86
CA TYR A 48 -4.09 -4.22 11.55
C TYR A 48 -5.20 -3.61 10.67
N GLN A 49 -6.41 -4.17 10.70
CA GLN A 49 -7.53 -3.69 9.87
C GLN A 49 -7.91 -2.22 10.08
N PRO A 50 -7.98 -1.67 11.31
CA PRO A 50 -8.32 -0.26 11.52
C PRO A 50 -7.25 0.72 11.04
N ALA A 51 -6.00 0.31 11.00
CA ALA A 51 -4.86 1.13 10.57
C ALA A 51 -4.64 1.01 9.06
N GLN A 52 -5.67 1.27 8.25
CA GLN A 52 -5.54 1.18 6.78
C GLN A 52 -4.54 2.20 6.25
N PRO A 53 -3.43 1.77 5.65
CA PRO A 53 -2.44 2.67 5.10
C PRO A 53 -3.00 3.50 3.94
N SER A 54 -2.62 4.77 3.88
CA SER A 54 -3.11 5.72 2.87
C SER A 54 -2.72 5.35 1.44
N TYR A 55 -1.58 4.67 1.25
CA TYR A 55 -1.08 4.25 -0.07
C TYR A 55 -2.07 3.37 -0.84
N ARG A 56 -2.93 2.60 -0.13
CA ARG A 56 -3.95 1.73 -0.75
C ARG A 56 -4.96 2.49 -1.59
N GLN A 57 -5.12 3.79 -1.37
CA GLN A 57 -5.98 4.63 -2.19
C GLN A 57 -5.36 5.01 -3.53
N ILE A 58 -4.03 4.86 -3.67
CA ILE A 58 -3.25 5.33 -4.82
C ILE A 58 -2.67 4.15 -5.59
N PHE A 59 -2.26 3.09 -4.90
CA PHE A 59 -1.62 1.92 -5.47
C PHE A 59 -2.65 0.84 -5.80
N LEU A 60 -2.45 0.14 -6.90
CA LEU A 60 -3.27 -0.99 -7.29
C LEU A 60 -2.81 -2.26 -6.58
N ARG A 61 -3.74 -3.00 -5.98
CA ARG A 61 -3.43 -4.31 -5.39
C ARG A 61 -3.26 -5.34 -6.50
N ARG A 62 -2.11 -6.04 -6.46
CA ARG A 62 -1.84 -7.23 -7.29
C ARG A 62 -1.04 -8.22 -6.47
N ASP A 63 -1.67 -9.31 -6.08
CA ASP A 63 -1.07 -10.33 -5.23
C ASP A 63 -0.07 -11.19 -6.01
N PHE A 64 0.98 -11.64 -5.33
CA PHE A 64 2.08 -12.42 -5.87
C PHE A 64 1.88 -13.91 -5.55
N ARG A 65 2.31 -14.80 -6.47
CA ARG A 65 2.24 -16.25 -6.26
C ARG A 65 3.53 -16.83 -5.71
N ASP A 66 4.65 -16.18 -6.00
CA ASP A 66 5.99 -16.60 -5.58
C ASP A 66 6.89 -15.37 -5.37
N PHE A 67 8.14 -15.62 -4.97
CA PHE A 67 9.14 -14.58 -4.73
C PHE A 67 9.94 -14.20 -5.99
N LYS A 68 9.64 -14.79 -7.14
CA LYS A 68 10.30 -14.42 -8.39
C LYS A 68 9.82 -13.05 -8.84
N PRO A 69 10.65 -12.31 -9.60
CA PRO A 69 10.19 -11.06 -10.19
C PRO A 69 9.00 -11.30 -11.13
N HIS A 70 7.86 -10.74 -10.74
CA HIS A 70 6.64 -10.80 -11.57
C HIS A 70 6.70 -9.77 -12.67
N ARG A 71 6.45 -10.22 -13.88
CA ARG A 71 6.41 -9.36 -15.06
C ARG A 71 5.04 -8.70 -15.17
N HIS A 72 5.01 -7.39 -15.06
CA HIS A 72 3.84 -6.61 -15.40
C HIS A 72 3.95 -6.19 -16.86
N LEU A 73 3.39 -7.05 -17.72
CA LEU A 73 3.36 -6.81 -19.15
C LEU A 73 2.28 -5.77 -19.46
N ARG A 74 2.66 -4.77 -20.23
CA ARG A 74 1.75 -3.85 -20.90
C ARG A 74 1.80 -4.16 -22.39
N VAL A 75 0.66 -4.56 -22.90
CA VAL A 75 0.45 -4.74 -24.32
C VAL A 75 -0.07 -3.43 -24.86
N GLY A 76 0.45 -2.98 -25.99
CA GLY A 76 -0.07 -1.82 -26.71
C GLY A 76 -1.54 -2.01 -27.10
N ASP A 77 -2.16 -0.95 -27.51
CA ASP A 77 -3.52 -1.02 -28.02
C ASP A 77 -3.56 -1.81 -29.32
N PHE A 78 -4.75 -2.30 -29.66
CA PHE A 78 -4.99 -2.83 -30.98
C PHE A 78 -4.73 -1.73 -32.01
N PRO A 79 -3.98 -2.01 -33.11
CA PRO A 79 -3.70 -1.02 -34.14
C PRO A 79 -4.97 -0.34 -34.64
N ASN A 80 -4.86 0.94 -34.99
CA ASN A 80 -6.00 1.68 -35.51
C ASN A 80 -6.62 0.96 -36.70
N LEU A 81 -7.95 0.90 -36.71
CA LEU A 81 -8.68 0.40 -37.86
C LEU A 81 -8.47 1.36 -39.02
N VAL A 82 -8.03 0.81 -40.12
CA VAL A 82 -7.85 1.53 -41.39
C VAL A 82 -9.07 1.21 -42.27
N GLN A 83 -9.57 2.20 -42.98
CA GLN A 83 -10.68 1.98 -43.91
C GLN A 83 -10.25 0.97 -44.98
N LEU A 84 -11.05 -0.08 -45.17
CA LEU A 84 -10.79 -1.07 -46.17
C LEU A 84 -10.95 -0.44 -47.56
N SER A 85 -9.95 -0.57 -48.41
CA SER A 85 -10.07 -0.17 -49.82
C SER A 85 -10.95 -1.16 -50.59
N GLU A 86 -11.47 -0.73 -51.74
CA GLU A 86 -12.29 -1.61 -52.60
C GLU A 86 -11.61 -2.94 -52.97
N ASN A 87 -10.26 -2.99 -52.93
CA ASN A 87 -9.49 -4.18 -53.17
C ASN A 87 -9.50 -5.21 -52.03
N GLY A 88 -10.12 -4.88 -50.87
CA GLY A 88 -10.27 -5.80 -49.74
C GLY A 88 -8.99 -6.16 -49.00
N GLU A 89 -7.87 -5.45 -49.16
CA GLU A 89 -6.60 -5.73 -48.50
C GLU A 89 -6.63 -5.25 -47.06
N ILE A 90 -6.48 -6.17 -46.11
CA ILE A 90 -6.37 -5.90 -44.68
C ILE A 90 -4.90 -5.70 -44.34
N GLN A 91 -4.56 -4.49 -43.87
CA GLN A 91 -3.21 -4.17 -43.45
C GLN A 91 -2.91 -4.78 -42.07
N ALA A 92 -1.76 -5.45 -41.96
CA ALA A 92 -1.26 -5.99 -40.72
C ALA A 92 -0.71 -4.83 -39.85
N GLY A 93 -1.15 -4.78 -38.60
CA GLY A 93 -0.61 -3.85 -37.61
C GLY A 93 0.35 -4.56 -36.65
N THR A 94 1.26 -3.80 -36.02
CA THR A 94 2.15 -4.28 -34.98
C THR A 94 1.68 -3.76 -33.64
N MET A 95 1.82 -4.57 -32.58
CA MET A 95 1.53 -4.17 -31.20
C MET A 95 2.84 -3.97 -30.46
N SER A 96 2.95 -2.86 -29.71
CA SER A 96 4.11 -2.60 -28.87
C SER A 96 3.94 -3.31 -27.53
N GLU A 97 5.05 -3.74 -26.95
CA GLU A 97 5.08 -4.37 -25.63
C GLU A 97 6.08 -3.66 -24.72
N SER A 98 5.73 -3.51 -23.45
CA SER A 98 6.67 -3.08 -22.42
C SER A 98 6.42 -3.86 -21.14
N GLN A 99 7.50 -4.09 -20.39
CA GLN A 99 7.40 -4.87 -19.15
C GLN A 99 8.14 -4.17 -18.01
N GLU A 100 7.57 -4.23 -16.83
CA GLU A 100 8.21 -3.85 -15.58
C GLU A 100 8.25 -5.04 -14.63
N LEU A 101 9.28 -5.11 -13.79
CA LEU A 101 9.49 -6.22 -12.87
C LEU A 101 9.22 -5.74 -11.43
N VAL A 102 8.36 -6.45 -10.72
CA VAL A 102 8.11 -6.23 -9.30
C VAL A 102 8.30 -7.53 -8.55
N SER A 103 9.03 -7.49 -7.43
CA SER A 103 9.31 -8.64 -6.60
C SER A 103 8.72 -8.49 -5.21
N LEU A 104 8.41 -9.63 -4.59
CA LEU A 104 8.02 -9.75 -3.21
C LEU A 104 9.27 -9.88 -2.32
N SER A 105 9.22 -9.34 -1.11
CA SER A 105 10.25 -9.51 -0.09
C SER A 105 9.63 -9.95 1.22
N THR A 106 10.33 -10.81 1.96
CA THR A 106 9.94 -11.22 3.30
C THR A 106 10.60 -10.34 4.34
N PHE A 107 9.80 -9.80 5.24
CA PHE A 107 10.24 -9.03 6.40
C PHE A 107 9.88 -9.81 7.66
N ALA A 108 10.84 -9.93 8.57
CA ALA A 108 10.63 -10.67 9.80
C ALA A 108 11.30 -9.98 11.00
N ARG A 109 10.65 -10.09 12.14
CA ARG A 109 11.20 -9.72 13.44
C ARG A 109 10.80 -10.75 14.47
N ARG A 110 11.72 -11.00 15.42
CA ARG A 110 11.43 -11.87 16.55
C ARG A 110 11.67 -11.15 17.87
N ILE A 111 10.87 -11.47 18.84
CA ILE A 111 10.98 -10.99 20.21
C ILE A 111 10.97 -12.20 21.12
N ARG A 112 11.88 -12.20 22.10
CA ARG A 112 12.00 -13.26 23.11
C ARG A 112 11.46 -12.72 24.42
N VAL A 113 10.61 -13.50 25.04
CA VAL A 113 10.04 -13.22 26.36
C VAL A 113 10.49 -14.33 27.30
N THR A 114 11.17 -13.95 28.37
CA THR A 114 11.65 -14.91 29.35
C THR A 114 10.50 -15.37 30.27
N ARG A 115 10.63 -16.56 30.84
CA ARG A 115 9.64 -17.05 31.81
C ARG A 115 9.44 -16.10 32.99
N GLN A 116 10.51 -15.44 33.46
CA GLN A 116 10.40 -14.46 34.54
C GLN A 116 9.52 -13.27 34.16
N MET A 117 9.64 -12.77 32.92
CA MET A 117 8.74 -11.72 32.41
C MET A 117 7.29 -12.21 32.36
N LEU A 118 7.07 -13.45 31.89
CA LEU A 118 5.73 -14.04 31.81
C LEU A 118 5.08 -14.25 33.18
N VAL A 119 5.86 -14.58 34.21
CA VAL A 119 5.36 -14.84 35.58
C VAL A 119 5.16 -13.54 36.35
N ASN A 120 6.02 -12.54 36.12
CA ASN A 120 6.01 -11.26 36.84
C ASN A 120 5.13 -10.21 36.16
N ASP A 121 4.63 -10.50 34.95
CA ASP A 121 3.89 -9.50 34.18
C ASP A 121 2.36 -9.68 34.35
N ASP A 122 1.67 -8.54 34.46
CA ASP A 122 0.24 -8.48 34.32
C ASP A 122 -0.16 -8.91 32.91
N LEU A 123 -1.02 -9.90 32.81
CA LEU A 123 -1.56 -10.44 31.55
C LEU A 123 -2.13 -9.39 30.55
N GLY A 124 -2.24 -8.12 30.99
CA GLY A 124 -2.65 -6.98 30.18
C GLY A 124 -1.63 -6.54 29.14
N ALA A 125 -0.33 -6.60 29.44
CA ALA A 125 0.73 -6.14 28.53
C ALA A 125 0.83 -7.01 27.27
N PHE A 126 0.53 -8.32 27.36
CA PHE A 126 0.53 -9.21 26.17
C PHE A 126 -0.64 -8.99 25.23
N THR A 127 -1.77 -8.51 25.72
CA THR A 127 -2.92 -8.14 24.87
C THR A 127 -2.60 -6.90 24.04
N ASP A 128 -1.96 -5.91 24.63
CA ASP A 128 -1.57 -4.68 23.95
C ASP A 128 -0.43 -4.89 22.95
N PHE A 129 0.42 -5.91 23.21
CA PHE A 129 1.54 -6.24 22.35
C PHE A 129 1.11 -6.66 20.93
N ALA A 130 0.07 -7.49 20.80
CA ALA A 130 -0.44 -7.88 19.48
C ALA A 130 -1.01 -6.68 18.71
N ALA A 131 -1.72 -5.77 19.40
CA ALA A 131 -2.23 -4.54 18.81
C ALA A 131 -1.10 -3.60 18.37
N MET A 132 -0.03 -3.51 19.14
CA MET A 132 1.15 -2.73 18.81
C MET A 132 1.86 -3.27 17.55
N ILE A 133 2.02 -4.58 17.44
CA ILE A 133 2.63 -5.23 16.25
C ILE A 133 1.78 -4.93 15.01
N GLY A 134 0.46 -5.10 15.10
CA GLY A 134 -0.44 -4.85 13.97
C GLY A 134 -0.32 -3.44 13.41
N ARG A 135 -0.32 -2.43 14.29
CA ARG A 135 -0.10 -1.02 13.89
C ARG A 135 1.28 -0.81 13.27
N ARG A 136 2.32 -1.41 13.85
CA ARG A 136 3.69 -1.30 13.35
C ARG A 136 3.87 -1.89 11.98
N VAL A 137 3.19 -2.99 11.66
CA VAL A 137 3.24 -3.57 10.33
C VAL A 137 2.51 -2.68 9.32
N ALA A 138 1.37 -2.10 9.69
CA ALA A 138 0.67 -1.13 8.85
C ALA A 138 1.51 0.14 8.58
N ASP A 139 2.18 0.67 9.61
CA ASP A 139 3.14 1.78 9.47
C ASP A 139 4.31 1.41 8.56
N PHE A 140 4.81 0.17 8.68
CA PHE A 140 5.90 -0.33 7.84
C PHE A 140 5.49 -0.45 6.37
N GLU A 141 4.30 -0.97 6.08
CA GLU A 141 3.76 -0.99 4.72
C GLU A 141 3.70 0.41 4.13
N ASN A 142 3.11 1.34 4.89
CA ASN A 142 2.97 2.72 4.47
C ASN A 142 4.34 3.36 4.21
N ALA A 143 5.28 3.18 5.12
CA ALA A 143 6.64 3.69 4.97
C ALA A 143 7.36 3.11 3.74
N THR A 144 7.21 1.80 3.48
CA THR A 144 7.83 1.13 2.34
C THR A 144 7.25 1.63 1.02
N ALA A 145 5.93 1.79 0.93
CA ALA A 145 5.25 2.31 -0.25
C ALA A 145 5.69 3.75 -0.56
N TYR A 146 5.70 4.62 0.43
CA TYR A 146 6.12 6.02 0.24
C TYR A 146 7.63 6.19 0.10
N ALA A 147 8.46 5.30 0.64
CA ALA A 147 9.89 5.29 0.35
C ALA A 147 10.15 5.06 -1.14
N LEU A 148 9.40 4.15 -1.78
CA LEU A 148 9.48 3.94 -3.22
C LEU A 148 9.08 5.18 -4.00
N LEU A 149 7.96 5.83 -3.62
CA LEU A 149 7.47 7.06 -4.27
C LEU A 149 8.46 8.21 -4.10
N ASN A 150 9.08 8.35 -2.92
CA ASN A 150 10.04 9.42 -2.60
C ASN A 150 11.43 9.20 -3.21
N THR A 151 11.69 8.08 -3.87
CA THR A 151 12.96 7.81 -4.58
C THR A 151 13.26 8.95 -5.57
N ALA A 152 14.53 9.23 -5.80
CA ALA A 152 14.99 10.29 -6.71
C ALA A 152 14.33 11.65 -6.43
N SER A 153 14.30 12.05 -5.16
CA SER A 153 13.70 13.33 -4.71
C SER A 153 12.23 13.50 -5.05
N GLY A 154 11.48 12.39 -5.14
CA GLY A 154 10.06 12.38 -5.44
C GLY A 154 9.71 12.10 -6.90
N SER A 155 10.72 11.96 -7.77
CA SER A 155 10.48 11.56 -9.17
C SER A 155 10.17 10.07 -9.31
N GLY A 156 10.25 9.30 -8.23
CA GLY A 156 9.98 7.87 -8.21
C GLY A 156 11.13 7.00 -8.74
N PRO A 157 11.00 5.68 -8.72
CA PRO A 157 12.01 4.75 -9.19
C PRO A 157 12.18 4.82 -10.71
N THR A 158 13.31 4.35 -11.19
CA THR A 158 13.57 4.21 -12.63
C THR A 158 12.79 3.02 -13.18
N LEU A 159 12.01 3.25 -14.22
CA LEU A 159 11.30 2.22 -14.97
C LEU A 159 12.23 1.62 -16.04
N ALA A 160 12.08 0.32 -16.32
CA ALA A 160 12.77 -0.33 -17.43
C ALA A 160 12.35 0.29 -18.78
N THR A 161 11.08 0.64 -18.88
CA THR A 161 10.53 1.37 -20.03
C THR A 161 11.13 2.76 -20.15
N GLY A 162 12.03 2.93 -21.13
CA GLY A 162 12.68 4.21 -21.42
C GLY A 162 13.76 4.60 -20.43
N SER A 163 14.19 3.71 -19.51
CA SER A 163 15.28 3.91 -18.56
C SER A 163 15.23 5.27 -17.84
N ALA A 164 14.05 5.72 -17.44
CA ALA A 164 13.82 7.01 -16.80
C ALA A 164 12.93 6.85 -15.59
N ALA A 165 13.00 7.81 -14.67
CA ALA A 165 12.14 7.84 -13.47
C ALA A 165 10.65 7.85 -13.85
N VAL A 166 9.79 7.48 -12.91
CA VAL A 166 8.32 7.51 -13.09
C VAL A 166 7.87 8.90 -13.51
N PHE A 167 8.34 9.94 -12.82
CA PHE A 167 8.02 11.32 -13.16
C PHE A 167 9.20 12.02 -13.84
N GLY A 168 8.91 12.80 -14.87
CA GLY A 168 9.92 13.54 -15.60
C GLY A 168 9.34 14.61 -16.51
N THR A 169 10.15 15.63 -16.79
CA THR A 169 9.81 16.76 -17.67
C THR A 169 10.03 16.46 -19.14
N ALA A 170 10.81 15.41 -19.47
CA ALA A 170 11.08 15.02 -20.86
C ALA A 170 9.77 14.70 -21.62
N ALA A 171 9.74 15.00 -22.90
CA ALA A 171 8.57 14.79 -23.76
C ALA A 171 8.04 13.33 -23.75
N THR A 172 8.91 12.35 -23.47
CA THR A 172 8.54 10.95 -23.33
C THR A 172 7.78 10.63 -22.08
N ARG A 173 7.90 11.47 -21.04
CA ARG A 173 7.16 11.38 -19.76
C ARG A 173 6.09 12.48 -19.67
N ALA A 174 6.51 13.74 -19.75
CA ALA A 174 5.68 14.94 -19.70
C ALA A 174 4.64 14.92 -18.55
N ASN A 175 5.03 14.36 -17.40
CA ASN A 175 4.16 14.14 -16.25
C ASN A 175 4.74 14.76 -14.95
N GLN A 176 5.62 15.74 -15.12
CA GLN A 176 6.20 16.49 -14.02
C GLN A 176 6.20 17.99 -14.38
N ALA A 177 5.93 18.84 -13.39
CA ALA A 177 6.10 20.29 -13.53
C ALA A 177 7.59 20.62 -13.73
N SER A 178 7.90 21.52 -14.65
CA SER A 178 9.28 21.94 -14.96
C SER A 178 9.92 22.70 -13.80
N ALA A 179 9.12 23.37 -12.97
CA ALA A 179 9.53 24.05 -11.74
C ALA A 179 8.51 23.77 -10.66
N GLY A 180 8.93 23.81 -9.40
CA GLY A 180 8.03 23.73 -8.26
C GLY A 180 7.05 24.90 -8.26
N THR A 181 5.78 24.62 -8.07
CA THR A 181 4.72 25.64 -7.99
C THR A 181 3.81 25.36 -6.80
N ALA A 182 3.19 26.39 -6.28
CA ALA A 182 2.22 26.27 -5.21
C ALA A 182 1.01 25.42 -5.65
N LEU A 183 0.37 24.78 -4.70
CA LEU A 183 -0.88 24.07 -4.95
C LEU A 183 -2.03 25.08 -5.01
N ASP A 184 -2.41 25.45 -6.21
CA ASP A 184 -3.55 26.32 -6.53
C ASP A 184 -4.43 25.72 -7.64
N LEU A 185 -5.55 26.36 -7.93
CA LEU A 185 -6.51 25.88 -8.91
C LEU A 185 -5.91 25.79 -10.33
N SER A 186 -5.05 26.75 -10.72
CA SER A 186 -4.41 26.80 -12.04
C SER A 186 -3.39 25.68 -12.21
N ASN A 187 -2.55 25.48 -11.19
CA ASN A 187 -1.52 24.44 -11.22
C ASN A 187 -2.15 23.03 -11.11
N LEU A 188 -3.24 22.89 -10.34
CA LEU A 188 -4.02 21.65 -10.31
C LEU A 188 -4.64 21.36 -11.68
N ALA A 189 -5.19 22.38 -12.36
CA ALA A 189 -5.70 22.24 -13.73
C ALA A 189 -4.62 21.80 -14.71
N THR A 190 -3.41 22.37 -14.60
CA THR A 190 -2.25 22.01 -15.42
C THR A 190 -1.85 20.54 -15.17
N GLY A 191 -1.76 20.12 -13.91
CA GLY A 191 -1.46 18.73 -13.54
C GLY A 191 -2.50 17.77 -14.10
N ARG A 192 -3.80 18.09 -13.94
CA ARG A 192 -4.89 17.29 -14.49
C ARG A 192 -4.82 17.18 -16.02
N ALA A 193 -4.59 18.27 -16.70
CA ALA A 193 -4.42 18.27 -18.15
C ALA A 193 -3.19 17.44 -18.56
N GLY A 194 -2.11 17.48 -17.78
CA GLY A 194 -0.91 16.65 -17.99
C GLY A 194 -1.21 15.15 -17.93
N VAL A 195 -1.98 14.71 -16.92
CA VAL A 195 -2.43 13.31 -16.81
C VAL A 195 -3.34 12.94 -17.98
N MET A 196 -4.32 13.77 -18.32
CA MET A 196 -5.29 13.48 -19.38
C MET A 196 -4.69 13.48 -20.79
N LYS A 197 -3.57 14.17 -21.00
CA LYS A 197 -2.86 14.20 -22.29
C LYS A 197 -1.91 12.99 -22.48
N GLN A 198 -1.78 12.12 -21.49
CA GLN A 198 -0.95 10.94 -21.62
C GLN A 198 -1.50 10.00 -22.68
N LYS A 199 -0.58 9.33 -23.39
CA LYS A 199 -0.89 8.46 -24.51
C LYS A 199 -0.48 7.02 -24.22
N THR A 200 -1.14 6.09 -24.86
CA THR A 200 -0.79 4.67 -24.87
C THR A 200 0.56 4.44 -25.53
N LEU A 201 1.03 3.20 -25.56
CA LEU A 201 2.27 2.83 -26.24
C LEU A 201 2.21 3.17 -27.75
N ASP A 202 1.03 3.09 -28.35
CA ASP A 202 0.79 3.32 -29.78
C ASP A 202 0.33 4.76 -30.07
N GLY A 203 0.39 5.65 -29.08
CA GLY A 203 0.14 7.09 -29.25
C GLY A 203 -1.31 7.52 -29.18
N LEU A 204 -2.22 6.60 -28.82
CA LEU A 204 -3.64 6.92 -28.62
C LEU A 204 -3.89 7.60 -27.26
N PRO A 205 -4.88 8.48 -27.14
CA PRO A 205 -5.27 9.05 -25.85
C PRO A 205 -5.75 7.97 -24.89
N ILE A 206 -5.32 8.04 -23.63
CA ILE A 206 -5.81 7.14 -22.59
C ILE A 206 -7.11 7.72 -22.03
N ALA A 207 -8.16 6.91 -21.96
CA ALA A 207 -9.40 7.28 -21.29
C ALA A 207 -9.22 7.20 -19.77
N ILE A 208 -8.55 8.22 -19.21
CA ILE A 208 -8.40 8.36 -17.76
C ILE A 208 -9.69 8.96 -17.23
N GLY A 209 -10.34 8.27 -16.29
CA GLY A 209 -11.59 8.70 -15.68
C GLY A 209 -11.52 10.09 -15.04
N SER A 210 -12.66 10.67 -14.75
CA SER A 210 -12.76 12.01 -14.15
C SER A 210 -12.27 12.09 -12.69
N SER A 211 -12.31 10.96 -11.95
CA SER A 211 -11.90 10.90 -10.55
C SER A 211 -10.39 10.76 -10.43
N MET A 212 -9.78 11.66 -9.68
CA MET A 212 -8.34 11.65 -9.40
C MET A 212 -8.07 11.76 -7.90
N ARG A 213 -6.88 11.32 -7.47
CA ARG A 213 -6.40 11.40 -6.09
C ARG A 213 -5.29 12.46 -6.01
N LEU A 214 -5.45 13.43 -5.11
CA LEU A 214 -4.45 14.45 -4.84
C LEU A 214 -3.69 14.07 -3.57
N LEU A 215 -2.46 13.60 -3.72
CA LEU A 215 -1.58 13.25 -2.61
C LEU A 215 -0.75 14.46 -2.20
N VAL A 216 -0.83 14.82 -0.92
CA VAL A 216 -0.12 15.97 -0.35
C VAL A 216 0.48 15.64 1.01
N GLY A 217 1.52 16.38 1.40
CA GLY A 217 2.01 16.39 2.77
C GLY A 217 1.11 17.22 3.70
N PRO A 218 1.33 17.15 5.03
CA PRO A 218 0.53 17.88 6.01
C PRO A 218 0.52 19.41 5.81
N ASN A 219 1.63 19.97 5.29
CA ASN A 219 1.74 21.40 5.04
C ASN A 219 0.72 21.92 4.03
N LEU A 220 0.32 21.08 3.09
CA LEU A 220 -0.61 21.43 2.01
C LEU A 220 -2.05 20.93 2.28
N GLU A 221 -2.33 20.36 3.44
CA GLU A 221 -3.66 19.82 3.76
C GLU A 221 -4.75 20.89 3.62
N LEU A 222 -4.53 22.08 4.18
CA LEU A 222 -5.50 23.16 4.12
C LEU A 222 -5.78 23.56 2.66
N ALA A 223 -4.72 23.79 1.87
CA ALA A 223 -4.85 24.14 0.47
C ALA A 223 -5.55 23.03 -0.35
N ALA A 224 -5.19 21.76 -0.11
CA ALA A 224 -5.82 20.62 -0.77
C ALA A 224 -7.31 20.52 -0.44
N ARG A 225 -7.70 20.71 0.82
CA ARG A 225 -9.12 20.71 1.23
C ARG A 225 -9.89 21.88 0.63
N GLN A 226 -9.32 23.09 0.61
CA GLN A 226 -9.96 24.25 -0.02
C GLN A 226 -10.21 24.05 -1.52
N LEU A 227 -9.30 23.33 -2.21
CA LEU A 227 -9.42 23.03 -3.64
C LEU A 227 -10.34 21.86 -3.97
N THR A 228 -10.65 21.00 -3.00
CA THR A 228 -11.41 19.77 -3.27
C THR A 228 -12.82 19.77 -2.71
N PHE A 229 -13.08 20.57 -1.68
CA PHE A 229 -14.43 20.73 -1.12
C PHE A 229 -15.17 21.90 -1.77
N SER A 230 -16.47 21.75 -2.00
CA SER A 230 -17.32 22.83 -2.43
C SER A 230 -17.59 23.76 -1.25
N VAL A 231 -16.94 24.92 -1.26
CA VAL A 231 -17.29 26.02 -0.36
C VAL A 231 -18.28 26.90 -1.13
N GLY A 232 -19.40 27.26 -0.49
CA GLY A 232 -20.35 28.21 -1.06
C GLY A 232 -19.63 29.53 -1.35
N ALA A 233 -19.29 29.77 -2.61
CA ALA A 233 -18.58 30.98 -3.01
C ALA A 233 -19.56 32.15 -3.06
N THR A 234 -19.17 33.26 -2.45
CA THR A 234 -19.94 34.52 -2.51
C THR A 234 -19.78 35.26 -3.84
N GLN A 235 -18.79 34.86 -4.64
CA GLN A 235 -18.52 35.43 -5.97
C GLN A 235 -18.30 34.32 -6.98
N ILE A 236 -18.79 34.49 -8.21
CA ILE A 236 -18.69 33.51 -9.31
C ILE A 236 -17.21 33.23 -9.67
N SER A 237 -16.31 34.23 -9.53
CA SER A 237 -14.87 34.05 -9.75
C SER A 237 -14.18 33.08 -8.77
N ASN A 238 -14.79 32.83 -7.63
CA ASN A 238 -14.24 31.98 -6.57
C ASN A 238 -14.89 30.59 -6.52
N VAL A 239 -15.69 30.22 -7.52
CA VAL A 239 -16.31 28.90 -7.61
C VAL A 239 -15.23 27.85 -7.88
N ASN A 240 -15.15 26.86 -6.99
CA ASN A 240 -14.24 25.75 -7.18
C ASN A 240 -14.83 24.73 -8.17
N VAL A 241 -14.35 24.77 -9.41
CA VAL A 241 -14.81 23.92 -10.51
C VAL A 241 -14.41 22.44 -10.31
N TYR A 242 -13.40 22.15 -9.50
CA TYR A 242 -12.89 20.79 -9.27
C TYR A 242 -13.42 20.15 -7.98
N ALA A 243 -14.35 20.78 -7.30
CA ALA A 243 -14.98 20.20 -6.13
C ALA A 243 -15.64 18.85 -6.47
N GLY A 244 -15.30 17.81 -5.73
CA GLY A 244 -15.81 16.45 -5.92
C GLY A 244 -15.13 15.63 -7.02
N PHE A 245 -14.34 16.23 -7.92
CA PHE A 245 -13.58 15.49 -8.95
C PHE A 245 -12.21 14.99 -8.46
N VAL A 246 -11.66 15.63 -7.45
CA VAL A 246 -10.36 15.26 -6.88
C VAL A 246 -10.51 14.95 -5.41
N GLN A 247 -10.01 13.80 -4.99
CA GLN A 247 -10.05 13.38 -3.59
C GLN A 247 -8.68 13.62 -2.95
N PRO A 248 -8.58 14.40 -1.85
CA PRO A 248 -7.33 14.66 -1.18
C PRO A 248 -6.94 13.45 -0.32
N VAL A 249 -5.68 13.06 -0.42
CA VAL A 249 -5.02 12.07 0.44
C VAL A 249 -3.87 12.80 1.12
N VAL A 250 -3.95 12.94 2.44
CA VAL A 250 -2.92 13.61 3.25
C VAL A 250 -2.03 12.56 3.87
N GLU A 251 -0.72 12.66 3.63
CA GLU A 251 0.25 11.69 4.08
C GLU A 251 1.49 12.35 4.70
N PRO A 252 1.76 12.08 5.99
CA PRO A 252 2.92 12.66 6.68
C PRO A 252 4.29 12.29 6.09
N LEU A 253 4.36 11.17 5.37
CA LEU A 253 5.60 10.70 4.75
C LEU A 253 5.96 11.44 3.45
N ILE A 254 5.12 12.35 2.99
CA ILE A 254 5.44 13.24 1.87
C ILE A 254 6.16 14.47 2.41
N PRO A 255 7.46 14.63 2.09
CA PRO A 255 8.25 15.74 2.59
C PRO A 255 7.97 17.04 1.81
N SER A 256 8.21 18.16 2.48
CA SER A 256 8.13 19.50 1.86
C SER A 256 6.71 19.85 1.36
N ASN A 257 6.65 20.72 0.35
CA ASN A 257 5.41 21.16 -0.28
C ASN A 257 5.13 20.41 -1.59
N ARG A 258 5.67 19.19 -1.71
CA ARG A 258 5.42 18.33 -2.88
C ARG A 258 3.98 17.89 -2.93
N TRP A 259 3.47 17.79 -4.14
CA TRP A 259 2.16 17.22 -4.36
C TRP A 259 2.11 16.37 -5.63
N TYR A 260 1.24 15.41 -5.61
CA TYR A 260 1.07 14.46 -6.70
C TYR A 260 -0.41 14.36 -7.04
N LEU A 261 -0.69 14.15 -8.32
CA LEU A 261 -2.03 13.85 -8.79
C LEU A 261 -2.00 12.48 -9.46
N PHE A 262 -2.83 11.56 -8.98
CA PHE A 262 -2.95 10.22 -9.54
C PHE A 262 -4.34 10.01 -10.11
N ALA A 263 -4.41 9.33 -11.25
CA ALA A 263 -5.65 8.76 -11.75
C ALA A 263 -6.15 7.66 -10.82
N ASP A 264 -7.38 7.22 -11.02
CA ASP A 264 -7.88 6.04 -10.29
C ASP A 264 -6.98 4.83 -10.57
N PRO A 265 -6.51 4.12 -9.53
CA PRO A 265 -5.59 3.00 -9.70
C PRO A 265 -6.13 1.88 -10.59
N THR A 266 -7.44 1.75 -10.71
CA THR A 266 -8.07 0.74 -11.56
C THR A 266 -8.02 1.10 -13.04
N ALA A 267 -8.04 2.40 -13.36
CA ALA A 267 -8.02 2.89 -14.73
C ALA A 267 -6.60 3.03 -15.28
N ALA A 268 -5.68 3.64 -14.50
CA ALA A 268 -4.30 3.87 -14.92
C ALA A 268 -3.33 3.71 -13.73
N PRO A 269 -3.02 2.48 -13.34
CA PRO A 269 -2.15 2.21 -12.19
C PRO A 269 -0.71 2.65 -12.47
N VAL A 270 -0.14 3.46 -11.57
CA VAL A 270 1.28 3.84 -11.58
C VAL A 270 2.09 2.89 -10.71
N TYR A 271 1.59 2.61 -9.53
CA TYR A 271 2.21 1.74 -8.54
C TYR A 271 1.33 0.55 -8.23
N VAL A 272 1.96 -0.55 -7.88
CA VAL A 272 1.29 -1.77 -7.42
C VAL A 272 1.84 -2.20 -6.07
N TYR A 273 1.01 -2.86 -5.29
CA TYR A 273 1.40 -3.55 -4.08
C TYR A 273 0.70 -4.91 -4.01
N GLY A 274 1.25 -5.83 -3.25
CA GLY A 274 0.61 -7.12 -3.06
C GLY A 274 1.27 -7.98 -2.01
N TYR A 275 0.62 -9.07 -1.71
CA TYR A 275 0.98 -10.04 -0.71
C TYR A 275 1.20 -11.42 -1.33
N LEU A 276 1.85 -12.33 -0.60
CA LEU A 276 2.02 -13.69 -1.05
C LEU A 276 0.68 -14.44 -1.01
N ASN A 277 0.22 -14.94 -2.15
CA ASN A 277 -1.06 -15.68 -2.29
C ASN A 277 -2.27 -14.97 -1.69
N GLY A 278 -2.27 -13.64 -1.66
CA GLY A 278 -3.36 -12.84 -1.08
C GLY A 278 -3.43 -12.87 0.45
N ALA A 279 -2.42 -13.42 1.13
CA ALA A 279 -2.34 -13.45 2.59
C ALA A 279 -2.02 -12.06 3.13
N GLU A 280 -3.08 -11.26 3.35
CA GLU A 280 -2.99 -9.91 3.88
C GLU A 280 -2.69 -9.93 5.38
N GLY A 281 -1.70 -9.16 5.78
CA GLY A 281 -1.32 -9.01 7.18
C GLY A 281 -0.17 -9.90 7.62
N PRO A 282 0.40 -9.58 8.78
CA PRO A 282 1.52 -10.32 9.34
C PRO A 282 1.09 -11.68 9.89
N GLN A 283 1.98 -12.63 9.79
CA GLN A 283 1.84 -13.95 10.40
C GLN A 283 2.69 -14.00 11.68
N VAL A 284 2.08 -14.45 12.78
CA VAL A 284 2.79 -14.65 14.05
C VAL A 284 2.97 -16.13 14.30
N THR A 285 4.20 -16.53 14.55
CA THR A 285 4.55 -17.86 15.04
C THR A 285 5.17 -17.75 16.43
N THR A 286 4.76 -18.64 17.31
CA THR A 286 5.31 -18.74 18.67
C THR A 286 5.98 -20.09 18.84
N GLY A 287 7.15 -20.09 19.49
CA GLY A 287 7.91 -21.32 19.73
C GLY A 287 8.76 -21.21 21.00
N PRO A 288 9.26 -22.35 21.49
CA PRO A 288 10.22 -22.37 22.58
C PRO A 288 11.56 -21.77 22.09
N VAL A 289 12.26 -21.07 22.98
CA VAL A 289 13.60 -20.56 22.71
C VAL A 289 14.63 -21.65 22.97
N SER A 290 15.46 -21.95 22.00
CA SER A 290 16.56 -22.90 22.21
C SER A 290 17.59 -22.35 23.21
N GLY A 291 17.84 -23.08 24.29
CA GLY A 291 18.86 -22.74 25.30
C GLY A 291 18.47 -21.67 26.32
N VAL A 292 17.23 -21.18 26.31
CA VAL A 292 16.72 -20.19 27.29
C VAL A 292 15.30 -20.57 27.69
N ASP A 293 14.98 -20.46 28.97
CA ASP A 293 13.62 -20.68 29.47
C ASP A 293 12.73 -19.47 29.11
N GLY A 294 11.93 -19.62 28.04
CA GLY A 294 11.11 -18.53 27.51
C GLY A 294 10.38 -18.88 26.22
N VAL A 295 9.60 -17.96 25.74
CA VAL A 295 8.84 -18.04 24.48
C VAL A 295 9.39 -17.04 23.46
N GLU A 296 9.59 -17.49 22.24
CA GLU A 296 9.92 -16.64 21.11
C GLU A 296 8.66 -16.36 20.28
N VAL A 297 8.41 -15.10 20.04
CA VAL A 297 7.34 -14.62 19.14
C VAL A 297 8.01 -14.08 17.87
N SER A 298 7.79 -14.72 16.75
CA SER A 298 8.27 -14.29 15.43
C SER A 298 7.13 -13.75 14.62
N VAL A 299 7.33 -12.56 14.06
CA VAL A 299 6.40 -11.90 13.14
C VAL A 299 7.03 -11.96 11.75
N ILE A 300 6.32 -12.54 10.80
CA ILE A 300 6.74 -12.68 9.40
C ILE A 300 5.71 -11.97 8.55
N PHE A 301 6.19 -11.18 7.59
CA PHE A 301 5.34 -10.42 6.71
C PHE A 301 5.92 -10.39 5.29
N ASP A 302 5.12 -10.84 4.32
CA ASP A 302 5.49 -10.90 2.92
C ASP A 302 4.80 -9.75 2.17
N PHE A 303 5.59 -8.78 1.71
CA PHE A 303 5.09 -7.58 1.07
C PHE A 303 5.94 -7.20 -0.13
N GLY A 304 5.26 -6.82 -1.22
CA GLY A 304 5.89 -6.34 -2.43
C GLY A 304 5.27 -5.04 -2.90
N VAL A 305 6.11 -4.10 -3.33
CA VAL A 305 5.67 -2.83 -3.90
C VAL A 305 6.58 -2.48 -5.08
N GLY A 306 5.99 -1.91 -6.14
CA GLY A 306 6.76 -1.52 -7.32
C GLY A 306 6.02 -0.53 -8.19
N ALA A 307 6.75 0.14 -9.09
CA ALA A 307 6.19 1.00 -10.12
C ALA A 307 6.02 0.20 -11.41
N ILE A 308 4.90 0.37 -12.08
CA ILE A 308 4.60 -0.34 -13.34
C ILE A 308 4.32 0.58 -14.51
N ASP A 309 3.90 1.82 -14.27
CA ASP A 309 3.62 2.81 -15.30
C ASP A 309 3.92 4.22 -14.79
N PHE A 310 3.93 5.20 -15.69
CA PHE A 310 4.08 6.61 -15.38
C PHE A 310 2.88 7.46 -15.80
N ARG A 311 2.00 6.94 -16.63
CA ARG A 311 0.96 7.69 -17.33
C ARG A 311 -0.20 8.13 -16.44
N GLY A 312 -0.48 7.34 -15.39
CA GLY A 312 -1.55 7.64 -14.44
C GLY A 312 -1.20 8.68 -13.38
N GLY A 313 -0.03 9.30 -13.43
CA GLY A 313 0.43 10.20 -12.39
C GLY A 313 1.03 11.50 -12.89
N TRP A 314 0.95 12.54 -12.07
CA TRP A 314 1.60 13.84 -12.22
C TRP A 314 2.31 14.22 -10.94
N TYR A 315 3.48 14.83 -11.06
CA TYR A 315 4.32 15.29 -9.96
C TYR A 315 4.64 16.76 -10.03
N ASN A 316 4.53 17.45 -8.91
CA ASN A 316 4.99 18.82 -8.73
C ASN A 316 5.93 18.90 -7.51
N PRO A 317 7.16 19.40 -7.67
CA PRO A 317 8.11 19.55 -6.57
C PRO A 317 7.65 20.47 -5.43
N GLY A 318 6.63 21.32 -5.69
CA GLY A 318 6.17 22.34 -4.76
C GLY A 318 7.09 23.56 -4.71
N LEU A 319 6.64 24.62 -4.04
CA LEU A 319 7.41 25.79 -3.66
C LEU A 319 7.87 25.71 -2.21
#